data_0c9441d01aff8883f7dbc740a4f0fb17
#
_entry.id   0c9441d01aff8883f7dbc740a4f0fb17
#
_cell.length_a   1.000
_cell.length_b   1.000
_cell.length_c   1.000
_cell.angle_alpha   90.00
_cell.angle_beta   90.00
_cell.angle_gamma   90.00
#
_symmetry.space_group_name_H-M   'P 1'
#
loop_
_entity.id
_entity.type
_entity.pdbx_description
1 polymer ?
#
loop_
_entity_poly.entity_id
_entity_poly.type
_entity_poly.pdbx_seq_one_letter_code
_entity_poly.pdbx_strand_id
1 'polypeptide(L)'
;VKKKGRESQMTLALLPPKMDFVFKKIFGNEKHPNILISFLNAVLNPSDPIKSVTLQDTTIEKEYLTDKYSRLDVRATTDKGEHINIEIQLDNKYNMIKRSLYYWSKLYEGQLESGNDYQKLARTICINLIDFNLLNHDKFHSVYRLKDCETHEELTDIIELHFIELKKMKHVKHADEVKSKLEAWLHFINQPDSEVVRELEAVESEIKSAKAELIRLSGNKVERELFEKRRQAMLDEASALAFAEEKGAKKEKLEIAKNLIQKGLDNGFIVETTGLSLEEVEATRTKM
;
A
#
# COMPACT_ATOMS: atom_id res chain seq x y z
N VAL A 1 -18.66 -25.12 -47.80
CA VAL A 1 -18.73 -23.89 -46.98
C VAL A 1 -17.98 -24.16 -45.69
N LYS A 2 -16.70 -23.69 -45.63
CA LYS A 2 -15.85 -23.82 -44.43
C LYS A 2 -16.28 -22.74 -43.44
N LYS A 3 -16.85 -23.13 -42.28
CA LYS A 3 -16.99 -22.26 -41.10
C LYS A 3 -15.59 -21.97 -40.55
N LYS A 4 -15.08 -20.75 -40.75
CA LYS A 4 -13.96 -20.22 -39.98
C LYS A 4 -14.43 -20.09 -38.52
N GLY A 5 -13.86 -20.93 -37.63
CA GLY A 5 -14.00 -20.77 -36.20
C GLY A 5 -13.39 -19.41 -35.81
N ARG A 6 -14.15 -18.55 -35.18
CA ARG A 6 -13.65 -17.44 -34.40
C ARG A 6 -12.92 -18.05 -33.20
N GLU A 7 -11.59 -18.13 -33.25
CA GLU A 7 -10.79 -18.26 -32.05
C GLU A 7 -11.12 -17.03 -31.20
N SER A 8 -11.81 -17.25 -30.11
CA SER A 8 -11.92 -16.22 -29.04
C SER A 8 -10.50 -16.01 -28.51
N GLN A 9 -9.88 -14.91 -28.89
CA GLN A 9 -8.69 -14.44 -28.19
C GLN A 9 -9.09 -14.32 -26.71
N MET A 10 -8.66 -15.28 -25.91
CA MET A 10 -8.71 -15.14 -24.45
C MET A 10 -7.89 -13.89 -24.11
N THR A 11 -8.57 -12.81 -23.80
CA THR A 11 -7.93 -11.59 -23.31
C THR A 11 -7.19 -11.97 -22.04
N LEU A 12 -5.86 -11.89 -22.10
CA LEU A 12 -4.99 -12.18 -20.97
C LEU A 12 -5.33 -11.20 -19.85
N ALA A 13 -5.87 -11.70 -18.72
CA ALA A 13 -6.12 -10.84 -17.57
C ALA A 13 -4.81 -10.22 -17.08
N LEU A 14 -4.76 -8.90 -16.91
CA LEU A 14 -3.59 -8.19 -16.45
C LEU A 14 -3.32 -8.47 -14.97
N LEU A 15 -2.04 -8.50 -14.60
CA LEU A 15 -1.63 -8.51 -13.20
C LEU A 15 -2.02 -7.16 -12.56
N PRO A 16 -2.52 -7.14 -11.31
CA PRO A 16 -2.90 -5.88 -10.67
C PRO A 16 -1.65 -5.06 -10.29
N PRO A 17 -1.49 -3.82 -10.81
CA PRO A 17 -0.32 -2.98 -10.52
C PRO A 17 -0.15 -2.62 -9.05
N LYS A 18 -1.22 -2.68 -8.26
CA LYS A 18 -1.19 -2.45 -6.81
C LYS A 18 -0.58 -3.61 -5.99
N MET A 19 -0.26 -4.74 -6.59
CA MET A 19 0.55 -5.77 -5.94
C MET A 19 2.00 -5.32 -5.86
N ASP A 20 2.61 -5.44 -4.68
CA ASP A 20 3.95 -4.96 -4.35
C ASP A 20 5.02 -5.30 -5.40
N PHE A 21 5.11 -6.56 -5.81
CA PHE A 21 6.11 -6.98 -6.78
C PHE A 21 5.81 -6.50 -8.21
N VAL A 22 4.52 -6.36 -8.59
CA VAL A 22 4.13 -5.80 -9.91
C VAL A 22 4.43 -4.32 -9.93
N PHE A 23 4.07 -3.60 -8.86
CA PHE A 23 4.41 -2.20 -8.67
C PHE A 23 5.92 -1.97 -8.81
N LYS A 24 6.72 -2.73 -8.05
CA LYS A 24 8.17 -2.66 -8.10
C LYS A 24 8.73 -2.92 -9.50
N LYS A 25 8.18 -3.88 -10.24
CA LYS A 25 8.65 -4.20 -11.60
C LYS A 25 8.30 -3.12 -12.62
N ILE A 26 7.23 -2.36 -12.42
CA ILE A 26 6.83 -1.26 -13.31
C ILE A 26 7.59 0.01 -12.93
N PHE A 27 7.50 0.45 -11.67
CA PHE A 27 8.03 1.73 -11.21
C PHE A 27 9.51 1.66 -10.82
N GLY A 28 10.02 0.50 -10.44
CA GLY A 28 11.45 0.24 -10.18
C GLY A 28 12.20 -0.33 -11.39
N ASN A 29 11.75 -0.05 -12.61
CA ASN A 29 12.37 -0.57 -13.84
C ASN A 29 13.43 0.41 -14.37
N GLU A 30 14.72 0.03 -14.25
CA GLU A 30 15.85 0.84 -14.73
C GLU A 30 15.83 1.09 -16.26
N LYS A 31 15.14 0.24 -17.03
CA LYS A 31 15.01 0.41 -18.49
C LYS A 31 13.99 1.47 -18.89
N HIS A 32 13.07 1.79 -17.97
CA HIS A 32 11.98 2.75 -18.18
C HIS A 32 11.87 3.75 -17.03
N PRO A 33 12.94 4.52 -16.72
CA PRO A 33 12.96 5.45 -15.59
C PRO A 33 11.93 6.57 -15.73
N ASN A 34 11.52 6.90 -16.96
CA ASN A 34 10.48 7.88 -17.26
C ASN A 34 9.12 7.58 -16.59
N ILE A 35 8.80 6.30 -16.34
CA ILE A 35 7.59 5.88 -15.63
C ILE A 35 7.65 6.40 -14.19
N LEU A 36 8.75 6.12 -13.47
CA LEU A 36 8.93 6.58 -12.11
C LEU A 36 9.04 8.10 -12.03
N ILE A 37 9.80 8.74 -12.91
CA ILE A 37 9.96 10.20 -12.96
C ILE A 37 8.60 10.88 -13.13
N SER A 38 7.78 10.41 -14.05
CA SER A 38 6.44 10.94 -14.30
C SER A 38 5.52 10.78 -13.09
N PHE A 39 5.55 9.61 -12.45
CA PHE A 39 4.77 9.36 -11.23
C PHE A 39 5.22 10.27 -10.07
N LEU A 40 6.52 10.39 -9.83
CA LEU A 40 7.06 11.25 -8.78
C LEU A 40 6.71 12.72 -9.02
N ASN A 41 6.86 13.23 -10.23
CA ASN A 41 6.46 14.59 -10.58
C ASN A 41 4.95 14.81 -10.36
N ALA A 42 4.13 13.81 -10.63
CA ALA A 42 2.69 13.89 -10.40
C ALA A 42 2.33 13.90 -8.91
N VAL A 43 3.04 13.12 -8.07
CA VAL A 43 2.80 13.06 -6.61
C VAL A 43 3.31 14.32 -5.91
N LEU A 44 4.56 14.71 -6.21
CA LEU A 44 5.26 15.78 -5.48
C LEU A 44 4.92 17.17 -6.01
N ASN A 45 4.52 17.27 -7.27
CA ASN A 45 4.23 18.53 -7.98
C ASN A 45 5.27 19.64 -7.71
N PRO A 46 6.58 19.34 -7.89
CA PRO A 46 7.63 20.28 -7.56
C PRO A 46 7.66 21.46 -8.53
N SER A 47 8.10 22.65 -8.09
CA SER A 47 8.26 23.84 -8.94
C SER A 47 9.28 23.63 -10.07
N ASP A 48 10.34 22.87 -9.82
CA ASP A 48 11.31 22.41 -10.82
C ASP A 48 11.19 20.88 -10.92
N PRO A 49 10.69 20.34 -12.05
CA PRO A 49 10.44 18.90 -12.19
C PRO A 49 11.70 18.05 -12.04
N ILE A 50 11.53 16.86 -11.46
CA ILE A 50 12.56 15.82 -11.40
C ILE A 50 12.87 15.40 -12.84
N LYS A 51 14.16 15.41 -13.19
CA LYS A 51 14.64 15.09 -14.56
C LYS A 51 15.25 13.70 -14.65
N SER A 52 15.84 13.22 -13.56
CA SER A 52 16.38 11.87 -13.50
C SER A 52 16.26 11.29 -12.09
N VAL A 53 16.28 9.97 -12.02
CA VAL A 53 16.29 9.20 -10.76
C VAL A 53 17.31 8.08 -10.85
N THR A 54 17.98 7.82 -9.72
CA THR A 54 18.83 6.64 -9.55
C THR A 54 18.12 5.69 -8.60
N LEU A 55 17.77 4.49 -9.07
CA LEU A 55 17.18 3.46 -8.23
C LEU A 55 18.23 2.94 -7.22
N GLN A 56 17.79 2.71 -5.99
CA GLN A 56 18.62 2.24 -4.89
C GLN A 56 18.22 0.84 -4.47
N ASP A 57 19.12 0.14 -3.76
CA ASP A 57 18.75 -1.12 -3.12
C ASP A 57 17.60 -0.88 -2.12
N THR A 58 16.61 -1.73 -2.24
CA THR A 58 15.40 -1.67 -1.41
C THR A 58 15.54 -2.43 -0.09
N THR A 59 16.67 -3.10 0.14
CA THR A 59 16.95 -3.81 1.38
C THR A 59 17.44 -2.81 2.43
N ILE A 60 16.74 -2.76 3.57
CA ILE A 60 17.25 -2.07 4.77
C ILE A 60 17.99 -3.12 5.57
N GLU A 61 19.31 -2.99 5.64
CA GLU A 61 20.17 -3.90 6.41
C GLU A 61 19.90 -3.77 7.92
N LYS A 62 20.11 -4.88 8.63
CA LYS A 62 20.05 -4.89 10.09
C LYS A 62 21.38 -4.40 10.64
N GLU A 63 21.35 -3.34 11.43
CA GLU A 63 22.51 -2.90 12.19
C GLU A 63 22.77 -3.80 13.40
N TYR A 64 21.68 -4.35 13.99
CA TYR A 64 21.74 -5.27 15.12
C TYR A 64 20.92 -6.53 14.84
N LEU A 65 21.28 -7.66 15.49
CA LEU A 65 20.56 -8.92 15.36
C LEU A 65 19.07 -8.84 15.72
N THR A 66 18.69 -7.84 16.53
CA THR A 66 17.31 -7.56 16.97
C THR A 66 16.55 -6.66 16.00
N ASP A 67 17.20 -6.05 15.01
CA ASP A 67 16.56 -5.15 14.07
C ASP A 67 15.60 -5.87 13.14
N LYS A 68 14.52 -5.17 12.78
CA LYS A 68 13.55 -5.66 11.80
C LYS A 68 14.18 -5.64 10.41
N TYR A 69 14.28 -6.82 9.80
CA TYR A 69 14.59 -6.90 8.37
C TYR A 69 13.40 -6.38 7.57
N SER A 70 13.60 -5.32 6.80
CA SER A 70 12.56 -4.72 5.98
C SER A 70 13.04 -4.55 4.55
N ARG A 71 12.11 -4.73 3.61
CA ARG A 71 12.34 -4.51 2.19
C ARG A 71 11.33 -3.48 1.69
N LEU A 72 11.84 -2.40 1.14
CA LEU A 72 11.03 -1.34 0.53
C LEU A 72 10.58 -1.74 -0.88
N ASP A 73 9.46 -1.17 -1.35
CA ASP A 73 8.97 -1.50 -2.69
C ASP A 73 9.80 -0.80 -3.77
N VAL A 74 9.93 0.52 -3.70
CA VAL A 74 10.78 1.31 -4.60
C VAL A 74 11.55 2.36 -3.82
N ARG A 75 12.87 2.43 -4.02
CA ARG A 75 13.75 3.44 -3.45
C ARG A 75 14.53 4.13 -4.54
N ALA A 76 14.58 5.46 -4.50
CA ALA A 76 15.27 6.25 -5.50
C ALA A 76 15.93 7.50 -4.90
N THR A 77 16.95 8.00 -5.60
CA THR A 77 17.52 9.33 -5.37
C THR A 77 17.29 10.19 -6.60
N THR A 78 16.79 11.41 -6.41
CA THR A 78 16.53 12.35 -7.51
C THR A 78 17.82 13.04 -7.97
N ASP A 79 17.75 13.73 -9.11
CA ASP A 79 18.82 14.62 -9.61
C ASP A 79 19.17 15.78 -8.66
N LYS A 80 18.31 16.06 -7.68
CA LYS A 80 18.51 17.04 -6.62
C LYS A 80 19.09 16.44 -5.33
N GLY A 81 19.38 15.16 -5.32
CA GLY A 81 19.90 14.43 -4.16
C GLY A 81 18.83 14.04 -3.13
N GLU A 82 17.56 14.25 -3.40
CA GLU A 82 16.46 13.87 -2.50
C GLU A 82 16.30 12.35 -2.46
N HIS A 83 16.14 11.78 -1.28
CA HIS A 83 15.89 10.35 -1.09
C HIS A 83 14.40 10.07 -1.02
N ILE A 84 13.91 9.19 -1.89
CA ILE A 84 12.50 8.84 -1.98
C ILE A 84 12.30 7.36 -1.70
N ASN A 85 11.33 7.06 -0.85
CA ASN A 85 10.79 5.73 -0.65
C ASN A 85 9.32 5.69 -1.05
N ILE A 86 8.93 4.67 -1.82
CA ILE A 86 7.53 4.42 -2.17
C ILE A 86 7.16 3.05 -1.61
N GLU A 87 6.09 3.01 -0.85
CA GLU A 87 5.48 1.80 -0.28
C GLU A 87 4.07 1.64 -0.84
N ILE A 88 3.69 0.40 -1.14
CA ILE A 88 2.31 0.06 -1.46
C ILE A 88 1.78 -0.97 -0.47
N GLN A 89 0.62 -0.71 0.13
CA GLN A 89 0.03 -1.56 1.16
C GLN A 89 -1.45 -1.80 0.88
N LEU A 90 -1.84 -3.06 0.71
CA LEU A 90 -3.22 -3.43 0.40
C LEU A 90 -4.09 -3.60 1.66
N ASP A 91 -3.50 -4.14 2.73
CA ASP A 91 -4.21 -4.47 3.96
C ASP A 91 -3.83 -3.55 5.10
N ASN A 92 -4.81 -3.12 5.89
CA ASN A 92 -4.57 -2.30 7.06
C ASN A 92 -4.08 -3.17 8.24
N LYS A 93 -2.78 -3.15 8.50
CA LYS A 93 -2.17 -3.80 9.69
C LYS A 93 -2.12 -2.86 10.91
N TYR A 94 -2.88 -1.75 10.91
CA TYR A 94 -3.00 -0.75 11.99
C TYR A 94 -1.68 -0.11 12.47
N ASN A 95 -0.63 -0.15 11.65
CA ASN A 95 0.69 0.36 11.99
C ASN A 95 1.31 1.26 10.92
N MET A 96 0.56 1.64 9.88
CA MET A 96 1.09 2.31 8.69
C MET A 96 1.82 3.62 9.00
N ILE A 97 1.28 4.45 9.89
CA ILE A 97 1.92 5.72 10.28
C ILE A 97 3.27 5.45 10.96
N LYS A 98 3.30 4.54 11.95
CA LYS A 98 4.54 4.19 12.67
C LYS A 98 5.57 3.56 11.73
N ARG A 99 5.12 2.73 10.80
CA ARG A 99 5.96 2.08 9.79
C ARG A 99 6.57 3.11 8.82
N SER A 100 5.78 4.07 8.34
CA SER A 100 6.25 5.14 7.47
C SER A 100 7.31 6.00 8.14
N LEU A 101 7.09 6.40 9.40
CA LEU A 101 8.07 7.14 10.19
C LEU A 101 9.35 6.33 10.45
N TYR A 102 9.24 5.02 10.73
CA TYR A 102 10.40 4.15 10.90
C TYR A 102 11.23 4.07 9.62
N TYR A 103 10.61 3.88 8.46
CA TYR A 103 11.33 3.84 7.19
C TYR A 103 11.95 5.18 6.84
N TRP A 104 11.23 6.28 7.07
CA TRP A 104 11.78 7.60 6.90
C TRP A 104 13.04 7.81 7.75
N SER A 105 12.98 7.47 9.05
CA SER A 105 14.11 7.65 9.95
C SER A 105 15.33 6.82 9.53
N LYS A 106 15.12 5.57 9.10
CA LYS A 106 16.20 4.70 8.62
C LYS A 106 16.83 5.23 7.32
N LEU A 107 16.02 5.76 6.41
CA LEU A 107 16.53 6.36 5.18
C LEU A 107 17.28 7.68 5.44
N TYR A 108 16.81 8.46 6.40
CA TYR A 108 17.45 9.71 6.77
C TYR A 108 18.78 9.49 7.52
N GLU A 109 18.78 8.62 8.52
CA GLU A 109 19.98 8.22 9.26
C GLU A 109 21.04 7.60 8.34
N GLY A 110 20.63 6.66 7.47
CA GLY A 110 21.51 5.94 6.57
C GLY A 110 22.16 6.78 5.46
N GLN A 111 21.94 8.10 5.43
CA GLN A 111 22.66 9.02 4.54
C GLN A 111 24.06 9.40 5.07
N LEU A 112 24.29 9.22 6.37
CA LEU A 112 25.54 9.59 7.00
C LEU A 112 26.31 8.36 7.49
N GLU A 113 27.61 8.37 7.23
CA GLU A 113 28.56 7.51 7.89
C GLU A 113 29.12 8.20 9.15
N SER A 114 29.71 7.43 10.05
CA SER A 114 30.31 7.97 11.28
C SER A 114 31.36 9.06 10.96
N GLY A 115 31.18 10.24 11.55
CA GLY A 115 32.07 11.38 11.35
C GLY A 115 31.71 12.32 10.20
N ASN A 116 30.63 12.04 9.46
CA ASN A 116 30.13 12.94 8.42
C ASN A 116 29.41 14.18 9.01
N ASP A 117 29.42 15.26 8.23
CA ASP A 117 28.72 16.50 8.56
C ASP A 117 27.20 16.36 8.34
N TYR A 118 26.39 16.80 9.30
CA TYR A 118 24.93 16.84 9.21
C TYR A 118 24.40 17.69 8.06
N GLN A 119 25.17 18.64 7.53
CA GLN A 119 24.81 19.44 6.37
C GLN A 119 24.67 18.62 5.08
N LYS A 120 25.20 17.39 5.06
CA LYS A 120 25.04 16.46 3.94
C LYS A 120 23.69 15.75 3.92
N LEU A 121 22.92 15.83 5.01
CA LEU A 121 21.60 15.23 5.08
C LEU A 121 20.64 15.89 4.08
N ALA A 122 20.15 15.11 3.16
CA ALA A 122 19.22 15.54 2.13
C ALA A 122 17.77 15.26 2.51
N ARG A 123 16.87 15.98 1.87
CA ARG A 123 15.43 15.77 1.98
C ARG A 123 15.06 14.31 1.76
N THR A 124 14.23 13.78 2.64
CA THR A 124 13.77 12.40 2.61
C THR A 124 12.25 12.36 2.55
N ILE A 125 11.72 11.71 1.51
CA ILE A 125 10.30 11.67 1.19
C ILE A 125 9.81 10.24 1.25
N CYS A 126 8.74 9.98 2.01
CA CYS A 126 8.05 8.69 1.98
C CYS A 126 6.66 8.84 1.35
N ILE A 127 6.41 8.07 0.29
CA ILE A 127 5.14 8.02 -0.42
C ILE A 127 4.48 6.68 -0.10
N ASN A 128 3.33 6.72 0.55
CA ASN A 128 2.57 5.54 0.96
C ASN A 128 1.30 5.45 0.13
N LEU A 129 1.22 4.48 -0.80
CA LEU A 129 -0.01 4.13 -1.49
C LEU A 129 -0.73 3.06 -0.70
N ILE A 130 -1.97 3.32 -0.30
CA ILE A 130 -2.73 2.40 0.56
C ILE A 130 -4.12 2.13 -0.03
N ASP A 131 -4.54 0.86 0.01
CA ASP A 131 -5.85 0.42 -0.47
C ASP A 131 -6.87 0.26 0.68
N PHE A 132 -6.79 1.15 1.67
CA PHE A 132 -7.72 1.23 2.79
C PHE A 132 -7.85 2.68 3.29
N ASN A 133 -8.92 2.95 4.07
CA ASN A 133 -9.09 4.24 4.72
C ASN A 133 -8.24 4.30 5.99
N LEU A 134 -7.35 5.29 6.06
CA LEU A 134 -6.45 5.52 7.19
C LEU A 134 -6.77 6.83 7.93
N LEU A 135 -7.03 7.90 7.18
CA LEU A 135 -7.19 9.26 7.70
C LEU A 135 -8.67 9.66 7.72
N ASN A 136 -9.09 10.42 8.74
CA ASN A 136 -10.51 10.81 8.96
C ASN A 136 -10.91 12.04 8.14
N HIS A 137 -10.71 12.03 6.83
CA HIS A 137 -11.16 13.04 5.88
C HIS A 137 -11.28 12.44 4.48
N ASP A 138 -11.95 13.16 3.56
CA ASP A 138 -12.27 12.64 2.21
C ASP A 138 -11.17 12.84 1.16
N LYS A 139 -10.07 13.54 1.50
CA LYS A 139 -8.96 13.72 0.56
C LYS A 139 -8.28 12.38 0.31
N PHE A 140 -8.08 12.03 -0.95
CA PHE A 140 -7.33 10.83 -1.32
C PHE A 140 -5.81 10.99 -1.18
N HIS A 141 -5.29 12.22 -1.20
CA HIS A 141 -3.86 12.52 -1.06
C HIS A 141 -3.64 13.54 0.06
N SER A 142 -2.80 13.18 1.03
CA SER A 142 -2.41 14.00 2.17
C SER A 142 -0.91 14.07 2.29
N VAL A 143 -0.42 15.27 2.60
CA VAL A 143 1.02 15.56 2.74
C VAL A 143 1.27 16.10 4.14
N TYR A 144 2.26 15.53 4.82
CA TYR A 144 2.66 15.92 6.16
C TYR A 144 4.12 16.38 6.18
N ARG A 145 4.35 17.51 6.83
CA ARG A 145 5.66 18.12 7.09
C ARG A 145 5.74 18.59 8.54
N LEU A 146 6.93 18.91 9.02
CA LEU A 146 7.11 19.47 10.36
C LEU A 146 6.69 20.94 10.39
N LYS A 147 5.76 21.25 11.29
CA LYS A 147 5.24 22.61 11.49
C LYS A 147 5.17 22.93 12.98
N ASP A 148 5.33 24.20 13.30
CA ASP A 148 5.06 24.71 14.64
C ASP A 148 3.59 24.43 15.02
N CYS A 149 3.36 24.00 16.25
CA CYS A 149 2.02 23.58 16.68
C CYS A 149 1.04 24.75 16.85
N GLU A 150 1.55 25.96 17.09
CA GLU A 150 0.71 27.15 17.36
C GLU A 150 0.61 28.05 16.11
N THR A 151 1.76 28.37 15.49
CA THR A 151 1.82 29.28 14.36
C THR A 151 1.56 28.61 13.02
N HIS A 152 1.69 27.27 12.96
CA HIS A 152 1.64 26.47 11.74
C HIS A 152 2.74 26.79 10.71
N GLU A 153 3.78 27.54 11.14
CA GLU A 153 4.94 27.81 10.30
C GLU A 153 5.75 26.54 10.05
N GLU A 154 6.20 26.35 8.81
CA GLU A 154 6.98 25.17 8.42
C GLU A 154 8.42 25.30 8.96
N LEU A 155 8.84 24.35 9.79
CA LEU A 155 10.20 24.32 10.34
C LEU A 155 11.22 23.94 9.26
N THR A 156 10.89 22.94 8.46
CA THR A 156 11.76 22.38 7.41
C THR A 156 10.96 21.49 6.47
N ASP A 157 11.42 21.35 5.25
CA ASP A 157 10.91 20.42 4.24
C ASP A 157 11.72 19.10 4.16
N ILE A 158 12.72 18.92 5.04
CA ILE A 158 13.58 17.73 5.09
C ILE A 158 12.75 16.45 5.26
N ILE A 159 11.70 16.50 6.08
CA ILE A 159 10.74 15.40 6.23
C ILE A 159 9.47 15.67 5.44
N GLU A 160 9.10 14.75 4.57
CA GLU A 160 7.82 14.79 3.88
C GLU A 160 7.21 13.39 3.77
N LEU A 161 5.97 13.26 4.25
CA LEU A 161 5.23 12.01 4.25
C LEU A 161 3.94 12.18 3.43
N HIS A 162 3.78 11.36 2.39
CA HIS A 162 2.58 11.30 1.58
C HIS A 162 1.77 10.06 1.93
N PHE A 163 0.46 10.22 2.09
CA PHE A 163 -0.51 9.14 2.18
C PHE A 163 -1.50 9.30 1.04
N ILE A 164 -1.56 8.29 0.16
CA ILE A 164 -2.45 8.25 -1.00
C ILE A 164 -3.39 7.07 -0.81
N GLU A 165 -4.66 7.38 -0.52
CA GLU A 165 -5.69 6.41 -0.16
C GLU A 165 -6.53 6.08 -1.40
N LEU A 166 -6.23 4.96 -2.06
CA LEU A 166 -6.86 4.56 -3.33
C LEU A 166 -8.39 4.43 -3.22
N LYS A 167 -8.91 4.02 -2.06
CA LYS A 167 -10.36 3.88 -1.82
C LYS A 167 -11.12 5.20 -1.77
N LYS A 168 -10.42 6.33 -1.58
CA LYS A 168 -11.02 7.67 -1.57
C LYS A 168 -11.05 8.32 -2.96
N MET A 169 -10.50 7.66 -3.98
CA MET A 169 -10.58 8.16 -5.34
C MET A 169 -12.02 8.14 -5.85
N LYS A 170 -12.38 9.21 -6.56
CA LYS A 170 -13.68 9.27 -7.22
C LYS A 170 -13.70 8.35 -8.44
N HIS A 171 -14.80 7.64 -8.62
CA HIS A 171 -15.07 6.93 -9.86
C HIS A 171 -15.35 7.94 -10.97
N VAL A 172 -14.59 7.83 -12.07
CA VAL A 172 -14.82 8.56 -13.30
C VAL A 172 -15.05 7.56 -14.44
N LYS A 173 -15.73 7.98 -15.49
CA LYS A 173 -16.08 7.13 -16.65
C LYS A 173 -15.19 7.40 -17.85
N HIS A 174 -14.71 8.61 -18.00
CA HIS A 174 -13.91 9.08 -19.14
C HIS A 174 -12.66 9.85 -18.66
N ALA A 175 -11.62 9.88 -19.52
CA ALA A 175 -10.35 10.52 -19.19
C ALA A 175 -10.45 12.05 -19.05
N ASP A 176 -11.42 12.71 -19.67
CA ASP A 176 -11.68 14.13 -19.54
C ASP A 176 -12.18 14.56 -18.14
N GLU A 177 -12.70 13.61 -17.38
CA GLU A 177 -13.05 13.79 -15.97
C GLU A 177 -11.84 13.74 -15.02
N VAL A 178 -10.69 13.23 -15.48
CA VAL A 178 -9.45 13.11 -14.69
C VAL A 178 -8.78 14.47 -14.58
N LYS A 179 -8.62 14.97 -13.36
CA LYS A 179 -8.25 16.35 -13.09
C LYS A 179 -6.74 16.61 -12.99
N SER A 180 -5.96 15.56 -12.81
CA SER A 180 -4.52 15.69 -12.64
C SER A 180 -3.77 14.45 -13.13
N LYS A 181 -2.47 14.63 -13.42
CA LYS A 181 -1.58 13.51 -13.78
C LYS A 181 -1.46 12.49 -12.65
N LEU A 182 -1.58 12.91 -11.39
CA LEU A 182 -1.63 12.01 -10.26
C LEU A 182 -2.87 11.10 -10.32
N GLU A 183 -4.07 11.69 -10.54
CA GLU A 183 -5.29 10.89 -10.70
C GLU A 183 -5.16 9.89 -11.86
N ALA A 184 -4.56 10.28 -12.98
CA ALA A 184 -4.31 9.39 -14.11
C ALA A 184 -3.45 8.18 -13.71
N TRP A 185 -2.36 8.40 -12.97
CA TRP A 185 -1.52 7.33 -12.43
C TRP A 185 -2.28 6.43 -11.45
N LEU A 186 -3.10 7.00 -10.59
CA LEU A 186 -3.87 6.22 -9.61
C LEU A 186 -4.97 5.40 -10.28
N HIS A 187 -5.59 5.88 -11.38
CA HIS A 187 -6.48 5.06 -12.20
C HIS A 187 -5.75 3.87 -12.83
N PHE A 188 -4.56 4.09 -13.39
CA PHE A 188 -3.73 3.01 -13.91
C PHE A 188 -3.39 1.96 -12.84
N ILE A 189 -2.99 2.40 -11.63
CA ILE A 189 -2.61 1.51 -10.53
C ILE A 189 -3.82 0.70 -10.04
N ASN A 190 -4.99 1.33 -9.95
CA ASN A 190 -6.18 0.72 -9.35
C ASN A 190 -6.97 -0.16 -10.34
N GLN A 191 -7.14 0.30 -11.58
CA GLN A 191 -7.96 -0.34 -12.60
C GLN A 191 -7.33 -0.25 -14.01
N PRO A 192 -6.21 -0.97 -14.26
CA PRO A 192 -5.45 -0.81 -15.50
C PRO A 192 -6.22 -1.18 -16.77
N ASP A 193 -7.29 -1.98 -16.67
CA ASP A 193 -8.13 -2.41 -17.80
C ASP A 193 -9.36 -1.52 -18.06
N SER A 194 -9.53 -0.45 -17.26
CA SER A 194 -10.68 0.45 -17.42
C SER A 194 -10.64 1.24 -18.74
N GLU A 195 -11.83 1.71 -19.19
CA GLU A 195 -11.93 2.58 -20.37
C GLU A 195 -11.16 3.89 -20.18
N VAL A 196 -11.25 4.47 -18.98
CA VAL A 196 -10.47 5.66 -18.60
C VAL A 196 -8.98 5.48 -18.89
N VAL A 197 -8.38 4.35 -18.49
CA VAL A 197 -6.96 4.08 -18.74
C VAL A 197 -6.66 3.89 -20.22
N ARG A 198 -7.56 3.29 -21.00
CA ARG A 198 -7.40 3.19 -22.46
C ARG A 198 -7.40 4.55 -23.13
N GLU A 199 -8.28 5.45 -22.71
CA GLU A 199 -8.29 6.82 -23.20
C GLU A 199 -7.02 7.59 -22.77
N LEU A 200 -6.56 7.42 -21.51
CA LEU A 200 -5.34 8.03 -21.01
C LEU A 200 -4.08 7.58 -21.75
N GLU A 201 -3.99 6.31 -22.20
CA GLU A 201 -2.88 5.81 -23.01
C GLU A 201 -2.68 6.57 -24.33
N ALA A 202 -3.73 7.23 -24.84
CA ALA A 202 -3.66 8.01 -26.06
C ALA A 202 -3.00 9.39 -25.86
N VAL A 203 -3.06 9.94 -24.63
CA VAL A 203 -2.60 11.28 -24.30
C VAL A 203 -1.39 11.32 -23.36
N GLU A 204 -1.17 10.27 -22.56
CA GLU A 204 -0.09 10.15 -21.58
C GLU A 204 0.90 9.04 -21.99
N SER A 205 2.03 9.42 -22.57
CA SER A 205 3.05 8.50 -23.10
C SER A 205 3.63 7.57 -22.03
N GLU A 206 3.76 8.05 -20.78
CA GLU A 206 4.33 7.28 -19.68
C GLU A 206 3.33 6.24 -19.14
N ILE A 207 2.03 6.55 -19.13
CA ILE A 207 0.98 5.58 -18.80
C ILE A 207 0.92 4.48 -19.87
N LYS A 208 1.05 4.87 -21.15
CA LYS A 208 1.17 3.90 -22.26
C LYS A 208 2.38 2.98 -22.07
N SER A 209 3.52 3.54 -21.69
CA SER A 209 4.75 2.75 -21.44
C SER A 209 4.57 1.80 -20.25
N ALA A 210 3.97 2.27 -19.16
CA ALA A 210 3.66 1.46 -17.98
C ALA A 210 2.67 0.33 -18.31
N LYS A 211 1.65 0.61 -19.14
CA LYS A 211 0.69 -0.39 -19.59
C LYS A 211 1.35 -1.44 -20.48
N ALA A 212 2.24 -1.04 -21.38
CA ALA A 212 2.99 -1.99 -22.21
C ALA A 212 3.84 -2.93 -21.35
N GLU A 213 4.50 -2.40 -20.32
CA GLU A 213 5.28 -3.21 -19.38
C GLU A 213 4.39 -4.13 -18.56
N LEU A 214 3.23 -3.67 -18.11
CA LEU A 214 2.24 -4.48 -17.41
C LEU A 214 1.73 -5.64 -18.28
N ILE A 215 1.45 -5.41 -19.55
CA ILE A 215 1.05 -6.45 -20.53
C ILE A 215 2.19 -7.48 -20.68
N ARG A 216 3.44 -7.01 -20.82
CA ARG A 216 4.62 -7.89 -20.92
C ARG A 216 4.77 -8.77 -19.67
N LEU A 217 4.66 -8.19 -18.48
CA LEU A 217 4.70 -8.92 -17.20
C LEU A 217 3.55 -9.94 -17.11
N SER A 218 2.36 -9.52 -17.48
CA SER A 218 1.15 -10.37 -17.45
C SER A 218 1.22 -11.54 -18.41
N GLY A 219 1.95 -11.42 -19.51
CA GLY A 219 2.21 -12.50 -20.49
C GLY A 219 3.30 -13.47 -20.05
N ASN A 220 4.10 -13.13 -19.03
CA ASN A 220 5.22 -13.95 -18.59
C ASN A 220 4.75 -15.02 -17.59
N LYS A 221 5.02 -16.30 -17.91
CA LYS A 221 4.60 -17.45 -17.09
C LYS A 221 5.20 -17.41 -15.69
N VAL A 222 6.48 -17.06 -15.56
CA VAL A 222 7.18 -16.99 -14.25
C VAL A 222 6.58 -15.90 -13.36
N GLU A 223 6.26 -14.73 -13.93
CA GLU A 223 5.64 -13.63 -13.20
C GLU A 223 4.22 -14.00 -12.73
N ARG A 224 3.46 -14.72 -13.55
CA ARG A 224 2.14 -15.25 -13.17
C ARG A 224 2.22 -16.28 -12.05
N GLU A 225 3.15 -17.20 -12.12
CA GLU A 225 3.36 -18.18 -11.05
C GLU A 225 3.75 -17.49 -9.74
N LEU A 226 4.59 -16.46 -9.81
CA LEU A 226 4.95 -15.65 -8.65
C LEU A 226 3.74 -14.90 -8.07
N PHE A 227 2.91 -14.32 -8.95
CA PHE A 227 1.66 -13.67 -8.55
C PHE A 227 0.73 -14.63 -7.81
N GLU A 228 0.48 -15.82 -8.39
CA GLU A 228 -0.43 -16.79 -7.77
C GLU A 228 0.09 -17.26 -6.40
N LYS A 229 1.39 -17.50 -6.27
CA LYS A 229 2.00 -17.83 -4.97
C LYS A 229 1.82 -16.73 -3.93
N ARG A 230 2.03 -15.46 -4.31
CA ARG A 230 1.85 -14.33 -3.39
C ARG A 230 0.38 -14.12 -3.04
N ARG A 231 -0.52 -14.21 -4.03
CA ARG A 231 -1.95 -14.13 -3.82
C ARG A 231 -2.43 -15.20 -2.84
N GLN A 232 -1.96 -16.43 -3.01
CA GLN A 232 -2.29 -17.53 -2.09
C GLN A 232 -1.79 -17.25 -0.68
N ALA A 233 -0.54 -16.82 -0.53
CA ALA A 233 0.04 -16.47 0.78
C ALA A 233 -0.74 -15.34 1.49
N MET A 234 -1.22 -14.34 0.75
CA MET A 234 -2.08 -13.28 1.31
C MET A 234 -3.44 -13.82 1.78
N LEU A 235 -4.06 -14.71 1.01
CA LEU A 235 -5.33 -15.34 1.38
C LEU A 235 -5.16 -16.23 2.63
N ASP A 236 -4.06 -16.97 2.71
CA ASP A 236 -3.74 -17.81 3.86
C ASP A 236 -3.50 -16.95 5.12
N GLU A 237 -2.76 -15.83 5.00
CA GLU A 237 -2.54 -14.88 6.11
C GLU A 237 -3.88 -14.24 6.56
N ALA A 238 -4.72 -13.80 5.62
CA ALA A 238 -6.03 -13.22 5.93
C ALA A 238 -6.95 -14.24 6.63
N SER A 239 -6.96 -15.49 6.15
CA SER A 239 -7.74 -16.58 6.76
C SER A 239 -7.25 -16.91 8.16
N ALA A 240 -5.94 -16.97 8.37
CA ALA A 240 -5.34 -17.21 9.68
C ALA A 240 -5.67 -16.09 10.68
N LEU A 241 -5.64 -14.83 10.23
CA LEU A 241 -5.99 -13.67 11.04
C LEU A 241 -7.47 -13.70 11.43
N ALA A 242 -8.38 -13.91 10.47
CA ALA A 242 -9.81 -14.00 10.71
C ALA A 242 -10.13 -15.13 11.72
N PHE A 243 -9.49 -16.29 11.57
CA PHE A 243 -9.64 -17.38 12.53
C PHE A 243 -9.13 -17.01 13.94
N ALA A 244 -8.00 -16.30 14.03
CA ALA A 244 -7.45 -15.87 15.31
C ALA A 244 -8.36 -14.84 16.00
N GLU A 245 -8.95 -13.90 15.24
CA GLU A 245 -9.91 -12.91 15.73
C GLU A 245 -11.20 -13.59 16.23
N GLU A 246 -11.77 -14.52 15.46
CA GLU A 246 -12.96 -15.28 15.85
C GLU A 246 -12.71 -16.08 17.15
N LYS A 247 -11.57 -16.77 17.20
CA LYS A 247 -11.17 -17.53 18.41
C LYS A 247 -10.94 -16.62 19.61
N GLY A 248 -10.35 -15.44 19.41
CA GLY A 248 -10.15 -14.42 20.44
C GLY A 248 -11.48 -13.89 20.96
N ALA A 249 -12.39 -13.49 20.08
CA ALA A 249 -13.73 -13.00 20.43
C ALA A 249 -14.54 -14.08 21.17
N LYS A 250 -14.47 -15.33 20.71
CA LYS A 250 -15.15 -16.46 21.40
C LYS A 250 -14.59 -16.68 22.80
N LYS A 251 -13.27 -16.62 22.98
CA LYS A 251 -12.62 -16.74 24.29
C LYS A 251 -13.07 -15.63 25.24
N GLU A 252 -13.12 -14.39 24.78
CA GLU A 252 -13.60 -13.24 25.57
C GLU A 252 -15.06 -13.42 26.01
N LYS A 253 -15.96 -13.80 25.08
CA LYS A 253 -17.35 -14.10 25.38
C LYS A 253 -17.51 -15.17 26.45
N LEU A 254 -16.72 -16.24 26.39
CA LEU A 254 -16.71 -17.30 27.39
C LEU A 254 -16.21 -16.82 28.75
N GLU A 255 -15.21 -15.95 28.83
CA GLU A 255 -14.74 -15.36 30.09
C GLU A 255 -15.80 -14.42 30.70
N ILE A 256 -16.49 -13.62 29.86
CA ILE A 256 -17.63 -12.80 30.33
C ILE A 256 -18.74 -13.70 30.88
N ALA A 257 -19.10 -14.78 30.15
CA ALA A 257 -20.11 -15.73 30.59
C ALA A 257 -19.76 -16.37 31.94
N LYS A 258 -18.50 -16.80 32.16
CA LYS A 258 -18.03 -17.33 33.46
C LYS A 258 -18.23 -16.30 34.59
N ASN A 259 -17.83 -15.06 34.36
CA ASN A 259 -18.01 -13.99 35.36
C ASN A 259 -19.49 -13.74 35.72
N LEU A 260 -20.39 -13.80 34.72
CA LEU A 260 -21.83 -13.65 34.94
C LEU A 260 -22.43 -14.87 35.67
N ILE A 261 -21.99 -16.08 35.36
CA ILE A 261 -22.35 -17.32 36.04
C ILE A 261 -21.95 -17.26 37.52
N GLN A 262 -20.73 -16.82 37.84
CA GLN A 262 -20.25 -16.66 39.21
C GLN A 262 -21.07 -15.66 40.01
N LYS A 263 -21.63 -14.66 39.35
CA LYS A 263 -22.56 -13.68 39.98
C LYS A 263 -24.00 -14.19 40.14
N GLY A 264 -24.27 -15.42 39.71
CA GLY A 264 -25.58 -16.05 39.86
C GLY A 264 -26.64 -15.65 38.84
N LEU A 265 -26.24 -15.07 37.70
CA LEU A 265 -27.16 -14.67 36.65
C LEU A 265 -27.69 -15.88 35.86
N ASP A 266 -28.91 -15.77 35.35
CA ASP A 266 -29.58 -16.82 34.61
C ASP A 266 -29.01 -16.97 33.19
N ASN A 267 -29.23 -18.15 32.59
CA ASN A 267 -28.70 -18.46 31.27
C ASN A 267 -29.25 -17.58 30.15
N GLY A 268 -30.53 -17.14 30.26
CA GLY A 268 -31.16 -16.28 29.25
C GLY A 268 -30.48 -14.93 29.19
N PHE A 269 -30.23 -14.28 30.33
CA PHE A 269 -29.48 -13.03 30.41
C PHE A 269 -28.06 -13.16 29.86
N ILE A 270 -27.39 -14.30 30.16
CA ILE A 270 -26.00 -14.53 29.68
C ILE A 270 -25.98 -14.71 28.16
N VAL A 271 -26.90 -15.45 27.58
CA VAL A 271 -27.07 -15.61 26.13
C VAL A 271 -27.29 -14.25 25.46
N GLU A 272 -28.22 -13.44 25.98
CA GLU A 272 -28.50 -12.11 25.44
C GLU A 272 -27.31 -11.17 25.50
N THR A 273 -26.56 -11.21 26.61
CA THR A 273 -25.42 -10.31 26.86
C THR A 273 -24.19 -10.69 26.04
N THR A 274 -23.91 -12.00 25.90
CA THR A 274 -22.65 -12.48 25.26
C THR A 274 -22.83 -12.89 23.80
N GLY A 275 -24.07 -13.19 23.37
CA GLY A 275 -24.35 -13.78 22.07
C GLY A 275 -23.80 -15.21 21.91
N LEU A 276 -23.50 -15.92 23.03
CA LEU A 276 -23.24 -17.35 23.04
C LEU A 276 -24.52 -18.14 22.89
N SER A 277 -24.45 -19.38 22.40
CA SER A 277 -25.59 -20.27 22.39
C SER A 277 -25.93 -20.75 23.83
N LEU A 278 -27.19 -21.15 24.04
CA LEU A 278 -27.62 -21.73 25.34
C LEU A 278 -26.75 -22.92 25.72
N GLU A 279 -26.45 -23.79 24.76
CA GLU A 279 -25.60 -24.98 24.95
C GLU A 279 -24.18 -24.60 25.41
N GLU A 280 -23.60 -23.52 24.85
CA GLU A 280 -22.27 -23.03 25.23
C GLU A 280 -22.27 -22.45 26.66
N VAL A 281 -23.33 -21.76 27.05
CA VAL A 281 -23.49 -21.24 28.41
C VAL A 281 -23.67 -22.36 29.43
N GLU A 282 -24.50 -23.38 29.10
CA GLU A 282 -24.71 -24.56 29.98
C GLU A 282 -23.42 -25.40 30.10
N ALA A 283 -22.72 -25.62 28.99
CA ALA A 283 -21.43 -26.31 29.01
C ALA A 283 -20.39 -25.55 29.84
N THR A 284 -20.42 -24.21 29.81
CA THR A 284 -19.52 -23.38 30.63
C THR A 284 -19.87 -23.49 32.12
N ARG A 285 -21.16 -23.47 32.47
CA ARG A 285 -21.64 -23.63 33.85
C ARG A 285 -21.30 -25.00 34.43
N THR A 286 -21.38 -26.07 33.62
CA THR A 286 -21.06 -27.42 34.06
C THR A 286 -19.56 -27.65 34.31
N LYS A 287 -18.70 -26.87 33.68
CA LYS A 287 -17.24 -26.92 33.81
C LYS A 287 -16.66 -26.07 34.94
N MET A 288 -17.48 -25.28 35.60
CA MET A 288 -17.12 -24.42 36.75
C MET A 288 -17.40 -25.13 38.06
#